data_c8405dc123567e89d454e632236be3bb
#
_entry.id   c8405dc123567e89d454e632236be3bb
#
_cell.length_a   1.000
_cell.length_b   1.000
_cell.length_c   1.000
_cell.angle_alpha   90.00
_cell.angle_beta   90.00
_cell.angle_gamma   90.00
#
_symmetry.space_group_name_H-M   'P 1'
#
loop_
_entity.id
_entity.type
_entity.pdbx_description
1 polymer ?
#
loop_
_entity_poly.entity_id
_entity_poly.type
_entity_poly.pdbx_seq_one_letter_code
_entity_poly.pdbx_strand_id
1 'polypeptide(L)'
;GDSLSGGFTATAVADGTKSSGTYTPDPTTGNMRTIVNGGNFTLAKPTVAGDYTMIVQVTNNASAGTITFSGFSKVDGYPLTTTSGDDFLFFITKIGTFCKLTVDAMQ
;
A
#
# COMPACT_ATOMS: atom_id res chain seq x y z
N GLY A 1 26.22 7.28 5.01
CA GLY A 1 25.31 6.75 4.01
C GLY A 1 25.78 7.01 2.61
N ASP A 2 25.13 6.41 1.67
CA ASP A 2 25.46 6.57 0.27
C ASP A 2 24.91 7.87 -0.28
N SER A 3 25.65 8.48 -1.19
CA SER A 3 25.18 9.60 -1.98
C SER A 3 24.48 9.10 -3.22
N LEU A 4 23.29 9.61 -3.47
CA LEU A 4 22.56 9.36 -4.70
C LEU A 4 22.54 10.63 -5.53
N SER A 5 23.07 10.57 -6.73
CA SER A 5 23.02 11.70 -7.66
C SER A 5 22.41 11.26 -8.97
N GLY A 6 21.47 12.04 -9.49
CA GLY A 6 20.79 11.75 -10.75
C GLY A 6 19.60 10.79 -10.63
N GLY A 7 19.31 10.30 -9.43
CA GLY A 7 18.18 9.42 -9.21
C GLY A 7 18.55 7.93 -9.20
N PHE A 8 17.55 7.09 -9.01
CA PHE A 8 17.73 5.65 -8.91
C PHE A 8 16.45 4.93 -9.28
N THR A 9 16.55 3.62 -9.54
CA THR A 9 15.41 2.75 -9.78
C THR A 9 15.44 1.59 -8.81
N ALA A 10 14.27 1.01 -8.53
CA ALA A 10 14.16 -0.17 -7.70
C ALA A 10 13.03 -1.05 -8.23
N THR A 11 13.12 -2.36 -7.96
CA THR A 11 12.07 -3.30 -8.30
C THR A 11 11.11 -3.41 -7.12
N ALA A 12 9.82 -3.28 -7.37
CA ALA A 12 8.80 -3.43 -6.35
C ALA A 12 8.80 -4.87 -5.82
N VAL A 13 8.55 -5.03 -4.53
CA VAL A 13 8.44 -6.33 -3.88
C VAL A 13 7.01 -6.84 -4.07
N ALA A 14 6.87 -8.07 -4.58
CA ALA A 14 5.57 -8.70 -4.75
C ALA A 14 5.17 -9.41 -3.45
N ASP A 15 4.14 -8.90 -2.79
CA ASP A 15 3.65 -9.47 -1.53
C ASP A 15 2.48 -10.44 -1.72
N GLY A 16 2.09 -10.69 -2.95
CA GLY A 16 1.13 -11.73 -3.30
C GLY A 16 -0.33 -11.32 -3.12
N THR A 17 -1.20 -12.32 -3.15
CA THR A 17 -2.64 -12.14 -3.03
C THR A 17 -3.06 -12.05 -1.58
N LYS A 18 -3.88 -11.06 -1.25
CA LYS A 18 -4.47 -10.86 0.08
C LYS A 18 -5.95 -11.18 0.00
N SER A 19 -6.40 -12.15 0.79
CA SER A 19 -7.79 -12.62 0.75
C SER A 19 -8.39 -12.78 2.14
N SER A 20 -7.62 -12.52 3.20
CA SER A 20 -8.09 -12.59 4.59
C SER A 20 -7.04 -11.97 5.50
N GLY A 21 -7.41 -11.76 6.77
CA GLY A 21 -6.48 -11.31 7.80
C GLY A 21 -6.01 -9.87 7.62
N THR A 22 -4.83 -9.59 8.12
CA THR A 22 -4.24 -8.26 8.13
C THR A 22 -2.92 -8.26 7.35
N TYR A 23 -2.79 -7.31 6.42
CA TYR A 23 -1.54 -7.07 5.70
C TYR A 23 -0.90 -5.80 6.28
N THR A 24 0.31 -5.95 6.82
CA THR A 24 1.09 -4.85 7.37
C THR A 24 2.37 -4.72 6.55
N PRO A 25 2.40 -3.80 5.57
CA PRO A 25 3.60 -3.68 4.72
C PRO A 25 4.78 -3.14 5.51
N ASP A 26 5.99 -3.54 5.11
CA ASP A 26 7.23 -3.16 5.76
C ASP A 26 8.08 -2.30 4.81
N PRO A 27 8.18 -0.98 5.06
CA PRO A 27 8.96 -0.11 4.17
C PRO A 27 10.48 -0.31 4.30
N THR A 28 10.95 -0.99 5.32
CA THR A 28 12.39 -1.18 5.52
C THR A 28 12.97 -2.24 4.58
N THR A 29 12.15 -3.16 4.08
CA THR A 29 12.56 -4.21 3.15
C THR A 29 12.14 -3.91 1.71
N GLY A 30 11.58 -2.75 1.47
CA GLY A 30 11.16 -2.30 0.15
C GLY A 30 9.99 -1.34 0.28
N ASN A 31 10.17 -0.10 -0.15
CA ASN A 31 9.13 0.92 -0.01
C ASN A 31 8.17 0.99 -1.20
N MET A 32 8.33 0.10 -2.18
CA MET A 32 7.38 -0.09 -3.27
C MET A 32 6.97 -1.56 -3.28
N ARG A 33 5.66 -1.81 -3.18
CA ARG A 33 5.14 -3.17 -3.09
C ARG A 33 3.94 -3.35 -4.00
N THR A 34 3.70 -4.59 -4.42
CA THR A 34 2.51 -4.94 -5.18
C THR A 34 1.76 -6.04 -4.44
N ILE A 35 0.44 -5.93 -4.43
CA ILE A 35 -0.45 -6.98 -3.92
C ILE A 35 -1.62 -7.17 -4.88
N VAL A 36 -2.27 -8.32 -4.75
CA VAL A 36 -3.53 -8.61 -5.44
C VAL A 36 -4.63 -8.67 -4.38
N ASN A 37 -5.71 -7.95 -4.61
CA ASN A 37 -6.91 -8.04 -3.77
C ASN A 37 -7.72 -9.25 -4.23
N GLY A 38 -7.72 -10.30 -3.43
CA GLY A 38 -8.43 -11.55 -3.72
C GLY A 38 -9.52 -11.88 -2.71
N GLY A 39 -9.89 -10.94 -1.85
CA GLY A 39 -10.92 -11.13 -0.84
C GLY A 39 -10.89 -10.02 0.18
N ASN A 40 -11.72 -10.11 1.20
CA ASN A 40 -11.74 -9.13 2.28
C ASN A 40 -10.47 -9.21 3.12
N PHE A 41 -9.80 -8.09 3.36
CA PHE A 41 -8.65 -8.05 4.25
C PHE A 41 -8.51 -6.66 4.85
N THR A 42 -7.65 -6.54 5.87
CA THR A 42 -7.33 -5.28 6.51
C THR A 42 -5.92 -4.88 6.13
N LEU A 43 -5.74 -3.63 5.66
CA LEU A 43 -4.43 -3.03 5.46
C LEU A 43 -4.10 -2.20 6.70
N ALA A 44 -3.05 -2.58 7.41
CA ALA A 44 -2.64 -1.90 8.61
C ALA A 44 -1.44 -1.00 8.36
N LYS A 45 -1.40 0.09 9.11
CA LYS A 45 -0.24 0.99 9.12
C LYS A 45 1.03 0.20 9.43
N PRO A 46 2.13 0.42 8.67
CA PRO A 46 3.42 -0.17 9.02
C PRO A 46 3.82 0.15 10.46
N THR A 47 4.44 -0.82 11.14
CA THR A 47 4.80 -0.71 12.55
C THR A 47 6.25 -0.33 12.79
N VAL A 48 7.00 -0.03 11.73
CA VAL A 48 8.42 0.30 11.84
C VAL A 48 8.60 1.66 12.50
N ALA A 49 9.71 1.82 13.22
CA ALA A 49 10.10 3.11 13.77
C ALA A 49 10.63 4.01 12.66
N GLY A 50 10.54 5.32 12.88
CA GLY A 50 11.03 6.30 11.92
C GLY A 50 9.98 6.75 10.92
N ASP A 51 10.36 7.71 10.12
CA ASP A 51 9.51 8.27 9.09
C ASP A 51 9.76 7.58 7.77
N TYR A 52 8.74 7.53 6.91
CA TYR A 52 8.86 6.83 5.62
C TYR A 52 7.81 7.31 4.63
N THR A 53 8.10 7.03 3.36
CA THR A 53 7.14 7.09 2.27
C THR A 53 7.16 5.74 1.59
N MET A 54 5.98 5.18 1.32
CA MET A 54 5.89 3.94 0.56
C MET A 54 4.69 3.94 -0.36
N ILE A 55 4.75 3.09 -1.37
CA ILE A 55 3.68 2.94 -2.35
C ILE A 55 3.33 1.46 -2.44
N VAL A 56 2.04 1.17 -2.38
CA VAL A 56 1.52 -0.19 -2.58
C VAL A 56 0.58 -0.16 -3.78
N GLN A 57 0.92 -0.90 -4.83
CA GLN A 57 0.04 -1.09 -5.98
C GLN A 57 -0.89 -2.26 -5.69
N VAL A 58 -2.18 -2.05 -5.89
CA VAL A 58 -3.20 -3.06 -5.63
C VAL A 58 -3.97 -3.33 -6.92
N THR A 59 -4.05 -4.60 -7.30
CA THR A 59 -4.85 -5.05 -8.44
C THR A 59 -5.96 -5.96 -7.95
N ASN A 60 -7.19 -5.66 -8.34
CA ASN A 60 -8.33 -6.53 -8.04
C ASN A 60 -8.34 -7.74 -8.96
N ASN A 61 -8.46 -8.94 -8.40
CA ASN A 61 -8.76 -10.13 -9.19
C ASN A 61 -10.28 -10.40 -9.20
N ALA A 62 -10.69 -11.55 -9.74
CA ALA A 62 -12.11 -11.88 -9.85
C ALA A 62 -12.81 -12.10 -8.49
N SER A 63 -12.03 -12.28 -7.42
CA SER A 63 -12.55 -12.50 -6.06
C SER A 63 -12.30 -11.30 -5.15
N ALA A 64 -12.00 -10.13 -5.70
CA ALA A 64 -11.67 -8.95 -4.92
C ALA A 64 -12.75 -8.64 -3.87
N GLY A 65 -12.31 -8.26 -2.69
CA GLY A 65 -13.18 -7.97 -1.56
C GLY A 65 -12.95 -6.56 -1.01
N THR A 66 -13.55 -6.31 0.13
CA THR A 66 -13.45 -5.03 0.82
C THR A 66 -12.11 -4.92 1.54
N ILE A 67 -11.41 -3.81 1.33
CA ILE A 67 -10.19 -3.47 2.06
C ILE A 67 -10.57 -2.54 3.21
N THR A 68 -10.26 -2.97 4.43
CA THR A 68 -10.44 -2.15 5.63
C THR A 68 -9.09 -1.59 6.03
N PHE A 69 -9.04 -0.33 6.47
CA PHE A 69 -7.80 0.33 6.88
C PHE A 69 -7.72 0.42 8.39
N SER A 70 -6.51 0.22 8.94
CA SER A 70 -6.29 0.24 10.39
C SER A 70 -5.02 1.02 10.73
N GLY A 71 -5.13 1.93 11.71
CA GLY A 71 -3.99 2.63 12.29
C GLY A 71 -3.59 3.92 11.60
N PHE A 72 -4.16 4.24 10.46
CA PHE A 72 -3.82 5.48 9.75
C PHE A 72 -4.49 6.70 10.39
N SER A 73 -3.77 7.82 10.42
CA SER A 73 -4.32 9.09 10.90
C SER A 73 -5.40 9.64 9.97
N LYS A 74 -5.23 9.37 8.67
CA LYS A 74 -6.15 9.83 7.63
C LYS A 74 -6.08 8.87 6.46
N VAL A 75 -7.23 8.53 5.92
CA VAL A 75 -7.35 7.81 4.64
C VAL A 75 -8.27 8.63 3.75
N ASP A 76 -7.78 9.01 2.57
CA ASP A 76 -8.61 9.73 1.60
C ASP A 76 -8.21 9.35 0.17
N GLY A 77 -8.78 10.06 -0.80
CA GLY A 77 -8.56 9.80 -2.21
C GLY A 77 -9.79 9.20 -2.87
N TYR A 78 -9.55 8.42 -3.92
CA TYR A 78 -10.66 7.83 -4.68
C TYR A 78 -11.26 6.62 -3.96
N PRO A 79 -12.57 6.39 -4.10
CA PRO A 79 -13.18 5.21 -3.52
C PRO A 79 -12.65 3.92 -4.18
N LEU A 80 -12.50 2.89 -3.37
CA LEU A 80 -12.10 1.59 -3.85
C LEU A 80 -13.28 0.87 -4.50
N THR A 81 -12.96 0.00 -5.46
CA THR A 81 -13.92 -0.89 -6.10
C THR A 81 -13.52 -2.33 -5.85
N THR A 82 -14.40 -3.25 -6.19
CA THR A 82 -14.11 -4.69 -6.21
C THR A 82 -14.17 -5.26 -7.63
N THR A 83 -14.19 -4.38 -8.63
CA THR A 83 -14.22 -4.77 -10.03
C THR A 83 -12.90 -5.42 -10.43
N SER A 84 -12.98 -6.61 -11.01
CA SER A 84 -11.80 -7.34 -11.49
C SER A 84 -11.04 -6.49 -12.52
N GLY A 85 -9.73 -6.42 -12.37
CA GLY A 85 -8.86 -5.68 -13.26
C GLY A 85 -8.63 -4.23 -12.86
N ASP A 86 -9.40 -3.68 -11.92
CA ASP A 86 -9.16 -2.33 -11.46
C ASP A 86 -7.87 -2.27 -10.63
N ASP A 87 -7.10 -1.21 -10.83
CA ASP A 87 -5.82 -0.99 -10.16
C ASP A 87 -5.87 0.29 -9.33
N PHE A 88 -5.14 0.27 -8.21
CA PHE A 88 -5.01 1.41 -7.32
C PHE A 88 -3.56 1.57 -6.89
N LEU A 89 -3.16 2.80 -6.61
CA LEU A 89 -1.90 3.08 -5.91
C LEU A 89 -2.24 3.66 -4.54
N PHE A 90 -1.70 3.04 -3.50
CA PHE A 90 -1.81 3.53 -2.13
C PHE A 90 -0.52 4.23 -1.77
N PHE A 91 -0.60 5.54 -1.53
CA PHE A 91 0.55 6.34 -1.09
C PHE A 91 0.47 6.46 0.42
N ILE A 92 1.49 5.96 1.12
CA ILE A 92 1.55 5.96 2.57
C ILE A 92 2.75 6.80 2.98
N THR A 93 2.50 7.84 3.78
CA THR A 93 3.54 8.72 4.30
C THR A 93 3.38 8.86 5.80
N LYS A 94 4.46 8.57 6.52
CA LYS A 94 4.50 8.75 7.98
C LYS A 94 5.56 9.78 8.33
N ILE A 95 5.15 10.79 9.09
CA ILE A 95 6.05 11.80 9.66
C ILE A 95 5.64 11.97 11.12
N GLY A 96 6.53 11.62 12.04
CA GLY A 96 6.24 11.67 13.47
C GLY A 96 5.09 10.74 13.85
N THR A 97 4.01 11.32 14.35
CA THR A 97 2.81 10.57 14.74
C THR A 97 1.72 10.55 13.67
N PHE A 98 1.93 11.26 12.57
CA PHE A 98 0.98 11.26 11.46
C PHE A 98 1.32 10.18 10.46
N CYS A 99 0.32 9.44 10.04
CA CYS A 99 0.47 8.47 8.96
C CYS A 99 -0.76 8.57 8.05
N LYS A 100 -0.55 9.05 6.84
CA LYS A 100 -1.63 9.26 5.87
C LYS A 100 -1.54 8.24 4.75
N LEU A 101 -2.70 7.70 4.37
CA LEU A 101 -2.84 6.88 3.18
C LEU A 101 -3.76 7.60 2.19
N THR A 102 -3.29 7.72 0.95
CA THR A 102 -4.07 8.31 -0.14
C THR A 102 -4.24 7.28 -1.24
N VAL A 103 -5.47 7.12 -1.72
CA VAL A 103 -5.81 6.16 -2.78
C VAL A 103 -5.89 6.91 -4.10
N ASP A 104 -5.10 6.48 -5.09
CA ASP A 104 -5.25 6.89 -6.48
C ASP A 104 -5.83 5.75 -7.28
N ALA A 105 -6.88 6.01 -8.03
CA ALA A 105 -7.44 5.05 -8.98
C ALA A 105 -6.68 5.14 -10.29
N MET A 106 -6.31 3.97 -10.85
CA MET A 106 -5.49 3.88 -12.05
C MET A 106 -6.29 3.51 -13.29
N GLN A 107 -7.60 3.39 -13.20
CA GLN A 107 -8.48 3.11 -14.31
C GLN A 107 -9.22 4.33 -14.82
#